data_01fbdcefe3950381534eb3b44f4293a7
#
_entry.id   01fbdcefe3950381534eb3b44f4293a7
#
_cell.length_a   1.000
_cell.length_b   1.000
_cell.length_c   1.000
_cell.angle_alpha   90.00
_cell.angle_beta   90.00
_cell.angle_gamma   90.00
#
_symmetry.space_group_name_H-M   'P 1'
#
loop_
_entity.id
_entity.type
_entity.pdbx_description
1 polymer ?
#
loop_
_entity_poly.entity_id
_entity_poly.type
_entity_poly.pdbx_seq_one_letter_code
_entity_poly.pdbx_strand_id
1 'polypeptide(L)'
;VRVWTIARFILTILAFDVQNTASADELVKFDSAAYIMGQIQQRQARELGETSANAPAATVDGYLSKPSGDGPFPAVVYLHGCSGLSKNTRSRMAELITGWGYVSLVVDSFATRGIKEACDQPMPAREADALGALVYLSNLNFVDPKRIAVFGSSQGGIVALQLASTHDVKLFAISDELKFKAAVAYYPQCGVATQQLTIPTIILIGELDDWTPAKDCELWMKLRAGKGAPVKLMVYPGAYHAFDFPILAVGRRSFGHWLKYDAAAAQRSELEARDFLATELTK
;
A
#
# COMPACT_ATOMS: atom_id res chain seq x y z
N VAL A 1 -29.53 -15.60 -69.33
CA VAL A 1 -28.60 -15.93 -68.27
C VAL A 1 -28.22 -14.60 -67.56
N ARG A 2 -28.76 -14.32 -66.37
CA ARG A 2 -28.41 -13.12 -65.56
C ARG A 2 -27.37 -13.53 -64.54
N VAL A 3 -26.18 -12.93 -64.61
CA VAL A 3 -25.11 -13.09 -63.63
C VAL A 3 -25.29 -12.03 -62.55
N TRP A 4 -25.48 -12.48 -61.31
CA TRP A 4 -25.55 -11.61 -60.12
C TRP A 4 -24.14 -11.49 -59.53
N THR A 5 -23.60 -10.28 -59.52
CA THR A 5 -22.33 -9.94 -58.88
C THR A 5 -22.58 -9.60 -57.40
N ILE A 6 -22.10 -10.45 -56.49
CA ILE A 6 -22.17 -10.21 -55.04
C ILE A 6 -20.98 -9.35 -54.63
N ALA A 7 -21.22 -8.11 -54.27
CA ALA A 7 -20.20 -7.24 -53.68
C ALA A 7 -20.02 -7.63 -52.19
N ARG A 8 -18.81 -8.13 -51.85
CA ARG A 8 -18.41 -8.36 -50.47
C ARG A 8 -17.89 -7.02 -49.87
N PHE A 9 -18.65 -6.46 -48.91
CA PHE A 9 -18.16 -5.40 -48.06
C PHE A 9 -17.26 -6.00 -46.99
N ILE A 10 -15.97 -5.70 -47.05
CA ILE A 10 -15.01 -6.00 -45.95
C ILE A 10 -15.11 -4.85 -44.97
N LEU A 11 -15.70 -5.14 -43.80
CA LEU A 11 -15.75 -4.21 -42.65
C LEU A 11 -14.39 -4.30 -41.92
N THR A 12 -13.51 -3.35 -42.17
CA THR A 12 -12.22 -3.24 -41.44
C THR A 12 -12.52 -2.62 -40.07
N ILE A 13 -12.53 -3.46 -39.03
CA ILE A 13 -12.58 -2.99 -37.67
C ILE A 13 -11.17 -2.48 -37.31
N LEU A 14 -10.99 -1.17 -37.26
CA LEU A 14 -9.82 -0.54 -36.66
C LEU A 14 -9.92 -0.71 -35.16
N ALA A 15 -9.20 -1.69 -34.63
CA ALA A 15 -8.93 -1.77 -33.20
C ALA A 15 -8.01 -0.60 -32.83
N PHE A 16 -8.53 0.41 -32.18
CA PHE A 16 -7.70 1.41 -31.49
C PHE A 16 -7.11 0.74 -30.27
N ASP A 17 -5.85 0.31 -30.37
CA ASP A 17 -5.01 0.03 -29.20
C ASP A 17 -4.81 1.36 -28.46
N VAL A 18 -5.62 1.62 -27.46
CA VAL A 18 -5.35 2.68 -26.48
C VAL A 18 -4.13 2.20 -25.67
N GLN A 19 -2.94 2.56 -26.14
CA GLN A 19 -1.73 2.43 -25.36
C GLN A 19 -1.90 3.32 -24.11
N ASN A 20 -2.19 2.69 -23.00
CA ASN A 20 -2.31 3.33 -21.70
C ASN A 20 -0.89 3.68 -21.21
N THR A 21 -0.31 4.77 -21.75
CA THR A 21 1.02 5.24 -21.33
C THR A 21 0.86 5.95 -20.00
N ALA A 22 1.12 5.23 -18.89
CA ALA A 22 1.28 5.85 -17.59
C ALA A 22 2.39 6.91 -17.63
N SER A 23 2.19 8.03 -16.93
CA SER A 23 3.23 9.03 -16.73
C SER A 23 4.42 8.40 -16.00
N ALA A 24 5.66 8.79 -16.38
CA ALA A 24 6.87 8.34 -15.70
C ALA A 24 6.83 8.66 -14.20
N ASP A 25 7.54 7.85 -13.40
CA ASP A 25 7.74 8.07 -11.96
C ASP A 25 8.28 9.48 -11.68
N GLU A 26 7.46 10.37 -11.16
CA GLU A 26 7.88 11.70 -10.71
C GLU A 26 8.31 11.64 -9.24
N LEU A 27 9.54 12.09 -8.96
CA LEU A 27 10.00 12.27 -7.58
C LEU A 27 9.28 13.48 -6.96
N VAL A 28 8.52 13.24 -5.94
CA VAL A 28 7.83 14.27 -5.15
C VAL A 28 8.30 14.25 -3.70
N LYS A 29 8.15 15.38 -3.03
CA LYS A 29 8.44 15.51 -1.60
C LYS A 29 7.19 15.98 -0.87
N PHE A 30 6.93 15.38 0.28
CA PHE A 30 5.83 15.77 1.14
C PHE A 30 6.22 15.58 2.62
N ASP A 31 5.49 16.23 3.50
CA ASP A 31 5.75 16.12 4.93
C ASP A 31 4.99 14.95 5.54
N SER A 32 5.65 14.19 6.43
CA SER A 32 4.98 13.23 7.30
C SER A 32 3.95 13.93 8.18
N ALA A 33 2.87 13.25 8.53
CA ALA A 33 1.91 13.77 9.51
C ALA A 33 2.57 13.97 10.88
N ALA A 34 2.32 15.10 11.52
CA ALA A 34 2.85 15.37 12.85
C ALA A 34 2.12 14.54 13.91
N TYR A 35 2.85 14.08 14.94
CA TYR A 35 2.24 13.48 16.12
C TYR A 35 1.50 14.52 16.95
N ILE A 36 0.33 14.16 17.47
CA ILE A 36 -0.37 14.96 18.47
C ILE A 36 0.28 14.69 19.82
N MET A 37 0.93 15.68 20.40
CA MET A 37 1.46 15.58 21.76
C MET A 37 0.32 15.43 22.76
N GLY A 38 0.36 14.36 23.57
CA GLY A 38 -0.52 14.19 24.70
C GLY A 38 -0.27 15.24 25.81
N GLN A 39 -1.23 15.47 26.70
CA GLN A 39 -1.13 16.50 27.74
C GLN A 39 0.13 16.37 28.61
N ILE A 40 0.55 15.14 28.93
CA ILE A 40 1.77 14.88 29.74
C ILE A 40 3.01 15.35 28.96
N GLN A 41 3.12 15.00 27.68
CA GLN A 41 4.24 15.40 26.82
C GLN A 41 4.29 16.93 26.64
N GLN A 42 3.14 17.57 26.45
CA GLN A 42 3.03 19.03 26.35
C GLN A 42 3.46 19.72 27.64
N ARG A 43 3.16 19.12 28.78
CA ARG A 43 3.59 19.65 30.11
C ARG A 43 5.10 19.50 30.28
N GLN A 44 5.66 18.33 29.98
CA GLN A 44 7.10 18.08 30.02
C GLN A 44 7.88 19.01 29.08
N ALA A 45 7.42 19.20 27.83
CA ALA A 45 8.03 20.14 26.90
C ALA A 45 8.07 21.57 27.45
N ARG A 46 6.96 22.03 28.06
CA ARG A 46 6.90 23.36 28.74
C ARG A 46 7.86 23.47 29.92
N GLU A 47 7.96 22.42 30.75
CA GLU A 47 8.88 22.39 31.89
C GLU A 47 10.36 22.43 31.47
N LEU A 48 10.67 21.88 30.27
CA LEU A 48 12.01 21.89 29.65
C LEU A 48 12.29 23.16 28.82
N GLY A 49 11.34 24.09 28.70
CA GLY A 49 11.44 25.28 27.87
C GLY A 49 11.37 24.98 26.36
N GLU A 50 10.89 23.79 26.00
CA GLU A 50 10.66 23.37 24.62
C GLU A 50 9.29 23.83 24.12
N THR A 51 9.14 23.92 22.79
CA THR A 51 7.83 24.24 22.21
C THR A 51 6.86 23.08 22.43
N SER A 52 5.67 23.38 22.95
CA SER A 52 4.57 22.39 23.10
C SER A 52 3.83 22.14 21.78
N ALA A 53 4.46 22.41 20.64
CA ALA A 53 3.93 22.13 19.32
C ALA A 53 4.03 20.62 19.04
N ASN A 54 3.18 20.14 18.15
CA ASN A 54 3.30 18.78 17.63
C ASN A 54 4.72 18.58 17.05
N ALA A 55 5.25 17.37 17.18
CA ALA A 55 6.57 17.06 16.63
C ALA A 55 6.65 17.50 15.15
N PRO A 56 7.78 18.14 14.74
CA PRO A 56 7.92 18.58 13.36
C PRO A 56 7.81 17.38 12.42
N ALA A 57 7.08 17.55 11.32
CA ALA A 57 6.98 16.55 10.27
C ALA A 57 8.34 16.35 9.61
N ALA A 58 8.68 15.11 9.28
CA ALA A 58 9.83 14.81 8.46
C ALA A 58 9.46 14.92 6.98
N THR A 59 10.32 15.49 6.15
CA THR A 59 10.15 15.44 4.69
C THR A 59 10.45 14.04 4.19
N VAL A 60 9.58 13.51 3.33
CA VAL A 60 9.62 12.14 2.78
C VAL A 60 9.65 12.20 1.27
N ASP A 61 10.44 11.33 0.66
CA ASP A 61 10.43 11.13 -0.78
C ASP A 61 9.29 10.19 -1.19
N GLY A 62 8.62 10.52 -2.29
CA GLY A 62 7.64 9.66 -2.92
C GLY A 62 7.80 9.66 -4.44
N TYR A 63 7.36 8.60 -5.08
CA TYR A 63 7.38 8.45 -6.53
C TYR A 63 5.93 8.38 -7.02
N LEU A 64 5.51 9.45 -7.68
CA LEU A 64 4.16 9.64 -8.16
C LEU A 64 4.03 9.18 -9.61
N SER A 65 3.04 8.37 -9.90
CA SER A 65 2.66 7.96 -11.27
C SER A 65 1.15 7.99 -11.39
N LYS A 66 0.64 8.39 -12.56
CA LYS A 66 -0.81 8.45 -12.79
C LYS A 66 -1.21 7.75 -14.08
N PRO A 67 -2.44 7.22 -14.17
CA PRO A 67 -3.01 6.76 -15.42
C PRO A 67 -3.17 7.91 -16.42
N SER A 68 -3.32 7.58 -17.70
CA SER A 68 -3.70 8.56 -18.72
C SER A 68 -5.10 9.12 -18.48
N GLY A 69 -5.30 10.40 -18.80
CA GLY A 69 -6.58 11.10 -18.63
C GLY A 69 -6.54 12.16 -17.54
N ASP A 70 -7.69 12.79 -17.31
CA ASP A 70 -7.80 13.98 -16.46
C ASP A 70 -8.19 13.65 -15.01
N GLY A 71 -8.83 12.51 -14.77
CA GLY A 71 -9.32 12.13 -13.44
C GLY A 71 -10.71 12.75 -13.11
N PRO A 72 -11.09 12.86 -11.83
CA PRO A 72 -10.31 12.44 -10.67
C PRO A 72 -10.24 10.91 -10.52
N PHE A 73 -9.03 10.41 -10.32
CA PHE A 73 -8.74 8.99 -10.17
C PHE A 73 -8.78 8.56 -8.70
N PRO A 74 -9.11 7.31 -8.40
CA PRO A 74 -8.74 6.72 -7.13
C PRO A 74 -7.22 6.59 -7.04
N ALA A 75 -6.69 6.49 -5.81
CA ALA A 75 -5.25 6.43 -5.59
C ALA A 75 -4.84 5.34 -4.60
N VAL A 76 -3.58 4.92 -4.68
CA VAL A 76 -2.98 3.95 -3.77
C VAL A 76 -1.64 4.47 -3.28
N VAL A 77 -1.49 4.54 -1.96
CA VAL A 77 -0.20 4.76 -1.29
C VAL A 77 0.45 3.41 -1.07
N TYR A 78 1.62 3.17 -1.66
CA TYR A 78 2.38 1.95 -1.47
C TYR A 78 3.53 2.11 -0.48
N LEU A 79 3.66 1.15 0.46
CA LEU A 79 4.65 1.11 1.52
C LEU A 79 5.54 -0.13 1.37
N HIS A 80 6.85 0.09 1.18
CA HIS A 80 7.84 -0.98 0.99
C HIS A 80 8.12 -1.79 2.26
N GLY A 81 8.77 -2.95 2.14
CA GLY A 81 9.25 -3.78 3.25
C GLY A 81 10.45 -3.17 3.99
N CYS A 82 10.94 -3.89 5.00
CA CYS A 82 12.05 -3.46 5.87
C CYS A 82 13.40 -3.30 5.16
N SER A 83 13.59 -3.96 4.01
CA SER A 83 14.84 -3.87 3.20
C SER A 83 14.96 -2.54 2.40
N GLY A 84 14.04 -1.60 2.60
CA GLY A 84 14.02 -0.34 1.87
C GLY A 84 13.37 -0.45 0.48
N LEU A 85 13.34 0.67 -0.25
CA LEU A 85 12.74 0.78 -1.57
C LEU A 85 13.78 0.59 -2.67
N SER A 86 13.77 -0.56 -3.34
CA SER A 86 14.59 -0.74 -4.54
C SER A 86 13.94 -0.11 -5.78
N LYS A 87 14.77 0.26 -6.77
CA LYS A 87 14.27 0.75 -8.07
C LYS A 87 13.28 -0.22 -8.71
N ASN A 88 13.58 -1.53 -8.68
CA ASN A 88 12.72 -2.56 -9.27
C ASN A 88 11.36 -2.64 -8.54
N THR A 89 11.35 -2.58 -7.21
CA THR A 89 10.10 -2.55 -6.43
C THR A 89 9.29 -1.31 -6.77
N ARG A 90 9.94 -0.14 -6.83
CA ARG A 90 9.31 1.13 -7.17
C ARG A 90 8.62 1.07 -8.53
N SER A 91 9.37 0.74 -9.59
CA SER A 91 8.82 0.70 -10.96
C SER A 91 7.71 -0.34 -11.10
N ARG A 92 7.92 -1.55 -10.54
CA ARG A 92 6.92 -2.61 -10.58
C ARG A 92 5.60 -2.19 -9.91
N MET A 93 5.67 -1.57 -8.73
CA MET A 93 4.46 -1.17 -8.01
C MET A 93 3.77 0.02 -8.66
N ALA A 94 4.52 0.96 -9.23
CA ALA A 94 3.98 2.05 -10.01
C ALA A 94 3.22 1.54 -11.24
N GLU A 95 3.83 0.64 -12.03
CA GLU A 95 3.22 0.01 -13.22
C GLU A 95 1.98 -0.81 -12.86
N LEU A 96 2.05 -1.62 -11.80
CA LEU A 96 0.95 -2.47 -11.35
C LEU A 96 -0.27 -1.62 -10.96
N ILE A 97 -0.06 -0.62 -10.10
CA ILE A 97 -1.13 0.24 -9.56
C ILE A 97 -1.74 1.11 -10.65
N THR A 98 -0.91 1.72 -11.51
CA THR A 98 -1.40 2.53 -12.63
C THR A 98 -2.08 1.68 -13.70
N GLY A 99 -1.63 0.45 -13.92
CA GLY A 99 -2.27 -0.54 -14.79
C GLY A 99 -3.67 -0.95 -14.31
N TRP A 100 -3.97 -0.81 -13.02
CA TRP A 100 -5.31 -0.98 -12.45
C TRP A 100 -6.19 0.28 -12.57
N GLY A 101 -5.65 1.39 -13.09
CA GLY A 101 -6.36 2.65 -13.26
C GLY A 101 -6.29 3.57 -12.05
N TYR A 102 -5.34 3.37 -11.13
CA TYR A 102 -5.17 4.19 -9.93
C TYR A 102 -3.92 5.08 -10.02
N VAL A 103 -3.98 6.26 -9.40
CA VAL A 103 -2.77 7.03 -9.10
C VAL A 103 -1.94 6.23 -8.10
N SER A 104 -0.65 6.07 -8.37
CA SER A 104 0.31 5.39 -7.50
C SER A 104 1.22 6.41 -6.82
N LEU A 105 1.31 6.38 -5.50
CA LEU A 105 2.35 7.06 -4.74
C LEU A 105 3.17 6.04 -3.97
N VAL A 106 4.35 5.70 -4.49
CA VAL A 106 5.29 4.78 -3.84
C VAL A 106 6.15 5.58 -2.87
N VAL A 107 5.95 5.37 -1.58
CA VAL A 107 6.61 6.13 -0.50
C VAL A 107 7.97 5.51 -0.18
N ASP A 108 9.03 6.33 -0.12
CA ASP A 108 10.34 5.95 0.39
C ASP A 108 10.54 6.54 1.79
N SER A 109 10.16 5.78 2.81
CA SER A 109 10.30 6.18 4.21
C SER A 109 11.75 6.25 4.69
N PHE A 110 12.71 5.77 3.91
CA PHE A 110 14.08 5.56 4.36
C PHE A 110 15.08 6.55 3.77
N ALA A 111 14.95 6.90 2.50
CA ALA A 111 15.96 7.68 1.77
C ALA A 111 16.31 8.99 2.47
N THR A 112 15.33 9.82 2.81
CA THR A 112 15.54 11.13 3.47
C THR A 112 16.11 11.03 4.89
N ARG A 113 15.99 9.85 5.52
CA ARG A 113 16.52 9.55 6.85
C ARG A 113 17.90 8.88 6.82
N GLY A 114 18.44 8.61 5.62
CA GLY A 114 19.71 7.89 5.47
C GLY A 114 19.64 6.42 5.92
N ILE A 115 18.43 5.85 6.05
CA ILE A 115 18.22 4.46 6.43
C ILE A 115 18.35 3.59 5.18
N LYS A 116 19.16 2.54 5.24
CA LYS A 116 19.29 1.57 4.14
C LYS A 116 18.32 0.39 4.30
N GLU A 117 18.16 -0.07 5.52
CA GLU A 117 17.25 -1.14 5.91
C GLU A 117 16.88 -1.00 7.40
N ALA A 118 15.76 -1.59 7.81
CA ALA A 118 15.28 -1.59 9.19
C ALA A 118 14.65 -2.94 9.56
N CYS A 119 15.25 -4.06 9.09
CA CYS A 119 14.74 -5.39 9.36
C CYS A 119 15.00 -5.84 10.81
N ASP A 120 16.18 -5.48 11.34
CA ASP A 120 16.60 -5.76 12.73
C ASP A 120 16.74 -4.46 13.55
N GLN A 121 16.21 -3.34 13.05
CA GLN A 121 16.30 -2.04 13.67
C GLN A 121 14.90 -1.51 14.01
N PRO A 122 14.78 -0.56 14.96
CA PRO A 122 13.51 0.11 15.21
C PRO A 122 12.96 0.74 13.92
N MET A 123 11.69 0.49 13.66
CA MET A 123 10.99 1.05 12.52
C MET A 123 10.79 2.56 12.73
N PRO A 124 11.13 3.43 11.74
CA PRO A 124 10.75 4.84 11.82
C PRO A 124 9.22 4.99 11.81
N ALA A 125 8.73 6.20 12.08
CA ALA A 125 7.29 6.52 12.12
C ALA A 125 6.65 6.47 10.71
N ARG A 126 6.53 5.28 10.14
CA ARG A 126 6.05 5.06 8.76
C ARG A 126 4.55 5.28 8.63
N GLU A 127 3.79 5.17 9.71
CA GLU A 127 2.38 5.57 9.78
C GLU A 127 2.25 7.07 9.49
N ALA A 128 3.13 7.89 10.06
CA ALA A 128 3.19 9.33 9.81
C ALA A 128 3.46 9.62 8.33
N ASP A 129 4.38 8.86 7.70
CA ASP A 129 4.72 9.01 6.27
C ASP A 129 3.53 8.67 5.38
N ALA A 130 2.84 7.58 5.67
CA ALA A 130 1.66 7.17 4.92
C ALA A 130 0.49 8.15 5.06
N LEU A 131 0.30 8.72 6.25
CA LEU A 131 -0.71 9.76 6.47
C LEU A 131 -0.33 11.09 5.81
N GLY A 132 0.96 11.45 5.79
CA GLY A 132 1.47 12.56 4.98
C GLY A 132 1.21 12.35 3.48
N ALA A 133 1.45 11.14 2.98
CA ALA A 133 1.15 10.75 1.60
C ALA A 133 -0.35 10.84 1.29
N LEU A 134 -1.22 10.44 2.22
CA LEU A 134 -2.68 10.60 2.11
C LEU A 134 -3.07 12.07 1.99
N VAL A 135 -2.53 12.95 2.84
CA VAL A 135 -2.74 14.40 2.78
C VAL A 135 -2.24 14.96 1.45
N TYR A 136 -1.03 14.58 1.02
CA TYR A 136 -0.45 15.02 -0.25
C TYR A 136 -1.36 14.66 -1.44
N LEU A 137 -1.76 13.39 -1.55
CA LEU A 137 -2.64 12.93 -2.64
C LEU A 137 -4.00 13.61 -2.62
N SER A 138 -4.57 13.86 -1.44
CA SER A 138 -5.89 14.51 -1.31
C SER A 138 -5.93 15.94 -1.84
N ASN A 139 -4.79 16.60 -1.98
CA ASN A 139 -4.66 17.95 -2.51
C ASN A 139 -4.39 18.01 -4.01
N LEU A 140 -4.22 16.86 -4.69
CA LEU A 140 -4.04 16.82 -6.13
C LEU A 140 -5.39 16.85 -6.85
N ASN A 141 -5.55 17.77 -7.80
CA ASN A 141 -6.81 18.00 -8.52
C ASN A 141 -7.28 16.80 -9.34
N PHE A 142 -6.39 15.90 -9.71
CA PHE A 142 -6.67 14.67 -10.46
C PHE A 142 -6.88 13.42 -9.58
N VAL A 143 -6.89 13.58 -8.24
CA VAL A 143 -7.15 12.50 -7.27
C VAL A 143 -8.49 12.71 -6.59
N ASP A 144 -9.29 11.66 -6.44
CA ASP A 144 -10.47 11.68 -5.60
C ASP A 144 -10.08 11.41 -4.13
N PRO A 145 -10.14 12.40 -3.23
CA PRO A 145 -9.70 12.25 -1.86
C PRO A 145 -10.52 11.24 -1.03
N LYS A 146 -11.69 10.84 -1.51
CA LYS A 146 -12.55 9.83 -0.87
C LYS A 146 -12.23 8.40 -1.31
N ARG A 147 -11.35 8.22 -2.31
CA ARG A 147 -11.01 6.94 -2.91
C ARG A 147 -9.50 6.68 -2.88
N ILE A 148 -8.88 6.84 -1.70
CA ILE A 148 -7.46 6.57 -1.49
C ILE A 148 -7.31 5.32 -0.62
N ALA A 149 -6.53 4.34 -1.07
CA ALA A 149 -6.20 3.12 -0.33
C ALA A 149 -4.73 3.11 0.09
N VAL A 150 -4.41 2.31 1.12
CA VAL A 150 -3.04 1.98 1.49
C VAL A 150 -2.74 0.54 1.13
N PHE A 151 -1.54 0.33 0.57
CA PHE A 151 -1.03 -0.98 0.20
C PHE A 151 0.39 -1.13 0.75
N GLY A 152 0.67 -2.18 1.49
CA GLY A 152 1.99 -2.41 2.05
C GLY A 152 2.44 -3.85 1.98
N SER A 153 3.77 -4.05 1.90
CA SER A 153 4.40 -5.37 1.88
C SER A 153 5.31 -5.54 3.10
N SER A 154 5.23 -6.69 3.79
CA SER A 154 6.05 -7.02 4.98
C SER A 154 5.89 -5.93 6.08
N GLN A 155 6.95 -5.24 6.46
CA GLN A 155 6.89 -4.10 7.39
C GLN A 155 5.89 -3.02 6.92
N GLY A 156 5.81 -2.73 5.59
CA GLY A 156 4.78 -1.84 5.03
C GLY A 156 3.37 -2.42 5.18
N GLY A 157 3.22 -3.75 5.13
CA GLY A 157 1.96 -4.44 5.41
C GLY A 157 1.51 -4.32 6.85
N ILE A 158 2.46 -4.31 7.81
CA ILE A 158 2.20 -4.01 9.23
C ILE A 158 1.62 -2.60 9.35
N VAL A 159 2.27 -1.62 8.73
CA VAL A 159 1.81 -0.22 8.72
C VAL A 159 0.41 -0.10 8.11
N ALA A 160 0.14 -0.80 7.00
CA ALA A 160 -1.19 -0.81 6.39
C ALA A 160 -2.28 -1.35 7.35
N LEU A 161 -1.98 -2.39 8.14
CA LEU A 161 -2.88 -2.91 9.18
C LEU A 161 -3.09 -1.91 10.32
N GLN A 162 -2.04 -1.22 10.77
CA GLN A 162 -2.13 -0.20 11.83
C GLN A 162 -3.00 0.97 11.35
N LEU A 163 -2.79 1.45 10.13
CA LEU A 163 -3.59 2.53 9.53
C LEU A 163 -5.05 2.14 9.23
N ALA A 164 -5.36 0.85 9.20
CA ALA A 164 -6.74 0.39 9.12
C ALA A 164 -7.52 0.58 10.43
N SER A 165 -6.86 1.00 11.52
CA SER A 165 -7.45 1.30 12.83
C SER A 165 -7.55 2.81 13.06
N THR A 166 -8.72 3.29 13.47
CA THR A 166 -8.89 4.70 13.85
C THR A 166 -8.08 5.06 15.09
N HIS A 167 -7.78 4.09 15.97
CA HIS A 167 -7.01 4.35 17.18
C HIS A 167 -5.61 4.88 16.83
N ASP A 168 -4.95 4.21 15.89
CA ASP A 168 -3.58 4.56 15.50
C ASP A 168 -3.54 5.88 14.72
N VAL A 169 -4.53 6.11 13.84
CA VAL A 169 -4.65 7.35 13.05
C VAL A 169 -4.87 8.59 13.92
N LYS A 170 -5.63 8.47 15.02
CA LYS A 170 -5.90 9.59 15.95
C LYS A 170 -4.67 10.09 16.73
N LEU A 171 -3.55 9.42 16.61
CA LEU A 171 -2.28 9.89 17.18
C LEU A 171 -1.64 11.00 16.31
N PHE A 172 -2.17 11.28 15.13
CA PHE A 172 -1.60 12.20 14.17
C PHE A 172 -2.52 13.40 13.88
N ALA A 173 -1.90 14.56 13.62
CA ALA A 173 -2.58 15.81 13.31
C ALA A 173 -2.98 15.86 11.82
N ILE A 174 -4.00 15.09 11.47
CA ILE A 174 -4.67 15.15 10.15
C ILE A 174 -6.15 15.45 10.34
N SER A 175 -6.84 15.87 9.27
CA SER A 175 -8.29 16.08 9.32
C SER A 175 -9.04 14.77 9.64
N ASP A 176 -10.01 14.80 10.54
CA ASP A 176 -10.87 13.66 10.89
C ASP A 176 -11.66 13.11 9.70
N GLU A 177 -11.88 13.93 8.67
CA GLU A 177 -12.59 13.55 7.43
C GLU A 177 -11.68 12.75 6.48
N LEU A 178 -10.35 12.90 6.63
CA LEU A 178 -9.37 12.28 5.74
C LEU A 178 -8.94 10.94 6.30
N LYS A 179 -9.21 9.88 5.54
CA LYS A 179 -8.86 8.49 5.91
C LYS A 179 -8.66 7.62 4.68
N PHE A 180 -7.88 6.59 4.82
CA PHE A 180 -7.84 5.54 3.80
C PHE A 180 -9.20 4.85 3.69
N LYS A 181 -9.58 4.51 2.47
CA LYS A 181 -10.84 3.83 2.15
C LYS A 181 -10.75 2.31 2.31
N ALA A 182 -9.57 1.75 2.05
CA ALA A 182 -9.27 0.33 2.13
C ALA A 182 -7.78 0.08 2.42
N ALA A 183 -7.44 -1.10 2.94
CA ALA A 183 -6.06 -1.51 3.18
C ALA A 183 -5.75 -2.86 2.53
N VAL A 184 -4.59 -2.95 1.86
CA VAL A 184 -4.02 -4.19 1.32
C VAL A 184 -2.72 -4.47 2.06
N ALA A 185 -2.61 -5.63 2.70
CA ALA A 185 -1.45 -6.03 3.49
C ALA A 185 -0.88 -7.36 2.99
N TYR A 186 0.27 -7.30 2.32
CA TYR A 186 1.03 -8.48 1.90
C TYR A 186 1.94 -8.93 3.03
N TYR A 187 1.79 -10.18 3.42
CA TYR A 187 2.57 -10.89 4.46
C TYR A 187 2.95 -10.01 5.67
N PRO A 188 1.94 -9.40 6.34
CA PRO A 188 2.17 -8.59 7.53
C PRO A 188 2.35 -9.47 8.76
N GLN A 189 2.99 -8.92 9.80
CA GLN A 189 2.91 -9.52 11.13
C GLN A 189 1.57 -9.12 11.79
N CYS A 190 0.60 -10.02 11.80
CA CYS A 190 -0.76 -9.72 12.26
C CYS A 190 -0.86 -9.51 13.79
N GLY A 191 0.00 -10.15 14.57
CA GLY A 191 -0.08 -10.12 16.04
C GLY A 191 0.14 -8.74 16.68
N VAL A 192 0.68 -7.78 15.94
CA VAL A 192 0.92 -6.41 16.41
C VAL A 192 -0.24 -5.45 16.13
N ALA A 193 -1.20 -5.85 15.29
CA ALA A 193 -2.33 -5.00 14.93
C ALA A 193 -3.49 -5.13 15.92
N THR A 194 -4.22 -4.02 16.14
CA THR A 194 -5.48 -4.08 16.89
C THR A 194 -6.50 -4.97 16.18
N GLN A 195 -7.38 -5.60 16.95
CA GLN A 195 -8.44 -6.45 16.40
C GLN A 195 -9.61 -5.63 15.81
N GLN A 196 -9.70 -4.35 16.11
CA GLN A 196 -10.83 -3.49 15.72
C GLN A 196 -10.43 -2.54 14.60
N LEU A 197 -10.40 -3.06 13.37
CA LEU A 197 -10.18 -2.23 12.18
C LEU A 197 -11.44 -1.45 11.83
N THR A 198 -11.27 -0.30 11.20
CA THR A 198 -12.35 0.63 10.84
C THR A 198 -12.56 0.74 9.33
N ILE A 199 -11.64 0.22 8.52
CA ILE A 199 -11.75 0.14 7.07
C ILE A 199 -11.62 -1.30 6.57
N PRO A 200 -12.28 -1.64 5.45
CA PRO A 200 -12.13 -2.94 4.80
C PRO A 200 -10.66 -3.25 4.52
N THR A 201 -10.23 -4.48 4.80
CA THR A 201 -8.84 -4.89 4.69
C THR A 201 -8.71 -6.27 4.05
N ILE A 202 -7.72 -6.46 3.17
CA ILE A 202 -7.31 -7.77 2.68
C ILE A 202 -5.89 -8.08 3.13
N ILE A 203 -5.67 -9.29 3.66
CA ILE A 203 -4.37 -9.83 4.04
C ILE A 203 -4.03 -10.99 3.12
N LEU A 204 -2.84 -10.96 2.52
CA LEU A 204 -2.35 -11.90 1.52
C LEU A 204 -1.01 -12.45 2.00
N ILE A 205 -0.93 -13.75 2.37
CA ILE A 205 0.23 -14.29 3.08
C ILE A 205 0.54 -15.71 2.61
N GLY A 206 1.83 -16.08 2.60
CA GLY A 206 2.26 -17.43 2.29
C GLY A 206 2.09 -18.39 3.47
N GLU A 207 1.67 -19.63 3.20
CA GLU A 207 1.53 -20.67 4.22
C GLU A 207 2.86 -21.00 4.92
N LEU A 208 3.97 -21.01 4.15
CA LEU A 208 5.31 -21.32 4.61
C LEU A 208 6.13 -20.07 4.99
N ASP A 209 5.48 -18.95 5.21
CA ASP A 209 6.13 -17.75 5.69
C ASP A 209 6.65 -17.97 7.12
N ASP A 210 7.98 -18.01 7.28
CA ASP A 210 8.66 -18.20 8.55
C ASP A 210 9.11 -16.88 9.21
N TRP A 211 8.90 -15.74 8.54
CA TRP A 211 9.19 -14.39 9.06
C TRP A 211 7.98 -13.76 9.74
N THR A 212 6.84 -13.81 9.06
CA THR A 212 5.54 -13.34 9.55
C THR A 212 4.52 -14.46 9.41
N PRO A 213 4.50 -15.44 10.33
CA PRO A 213 3.79 -16.70 10.12
C PRO A 213 2.28 -16.54 9.89
N ALA A 214 1.76 -17.20 8.85
CA ALA A 214 0.33 -17.17 8.50
C ALA A 214 -0.59 -17.56 9.68
N LYS A 215 -0.14 -18.50 10.53
CA LYS A 215 -0.87 -18.92 11.75
C LYS A 215 -1.16 -17.77 12.71
N ASP A 216 -0.31 -16.74 12.76
CA ASP A 216 -0.53 -15.57 13.60
C ASP A 216 -1.67 -14.71 13.05
N CYS A 217 -1.78 -14.60 11.72
CA CYS A 217 -2.93 -13.96 11.06
C CYS A 217 -4.22 -14.77 11.23
N GLU A 218 -4.15 -16.10 11.15
CA GLU A 218 -5.30 -16.99 11.41
C GLU A 218 -5.79 -16.88 12.87
N LEU A 219 -4.88 -16.83 13.83
CA LEU A 219 -5.21 -16.61 15.24
C LEU A 219 -5.83 -15.21 15.43
N TRP A 220 -5.22 -14.18 14.86
CA TRP A 220 -5.72 -12.82 14.91
C TRP A 220 -7.13 -12.71 14.30
N MET A 221 -7.40 -13.39 13.19
CA MET A 221 -8.74 -13.49 12.58
C MET A 221 -9.77 -14.13 13.51
N LYS A 222 -9.40 -15.18 14.25
CA LYS A 222 -10.26 -15.81 15.26
C LYS A 222 -10.58 -14.85 16.41
N LEU A 223 -9.56 -14.14 16.93
CA LEU A 223 -9.70 -13.21 18.04
C LEU A 223 -10.53 -11.97 17.70
N ARG A 224 -10.52 -11.55 16.44
CA ARG A 224 -11.31 -10.40 15.97
C ARG A 224 -12.72 -10.73 15.48
N ALA A 225 -13.11 -11.98 15.46
CA ALA A 225 -14.40 -12.42 14.89
C ALA A 225 -15.57 -11.54 15.37
N GLY A 226 -16.32 -10.97 14.41
CA GLY A 226 -17.42 -10.05 14.68
C GLY A 226 -17.04 -8.62 15.09
N LYS A 227 -15.74 -8.25 15.05
CA LYS A 227 -15.26 -6.91 15.44
C LYS A 227 -14.85 -6.08 14.23
N GLY A 228 -15.33 -4.84 14.19
CA GLY A 228 -14.90 -3.81 13.23
C GLY A 228 -15.25 -4.10 11.77
N ALA A 229 -14.52 -3.43 10.86
CA ALA A 229 -14.73 -3.55 9.42
C ALA A 229 -14.37 -4.95 8.88
N PRO A 230 -14.90 -5.38 7.73
CA PRO A 230 -14.60 -6.67 7.11
C PRO A 230 -13.10 -6.85 6.85
N VAL A 231 -12.58 -8.05 7.14
CA VAL A 231 -11.22 -8.45 6.76
C VAL A 231 -11.28 -9.77 6.01
N LYS A 232 -10.58 -9.83 4.87
CA LYS A 232 -10.35 -11.05 4.10
C LYS A 232 -8.92 -11.52 4.32
N LEU A 233 -8.72 -12.77 4.75
CA LEU A 233 -7.42 -13.40 4.85
C LEU A 233 -7.28 -14.44 3.74
N MET A 234 -6.22 -14.33 2.94
CA MET A 234 -5.85 -15.29 1.89
C MET A 234 -4.50 -15.89 2.25
N VAL A 235 -4.48 -17.21 2.46
CA VAL A 235 -3.26 -17.97 2.70
C VAL A 235 -2.94 -18.77 1.44
N TYR A 236 -1.71 -18.61 0.91
CA TYR A 236 -1.26 -19.27 -0.32
C TYR A 236 -0.46 -20.53 0.03
N PRO A 237 -0.98 -21.72 -0.30
CA PRO A 237 -0.32 -22.97 0.00
C PRO A 237 1.10 -23.05 -0.63
N GLY A 238 2.09 -23.47 0.16
CA GLY A 238 3.47 -23.65 -0.27
C GLY A 238 4.26 -22.36 -0.52
N ALA A 239 3.64 -21.17 -0.45
CA ALA A 239 4.32 -19.89 -0.66
C ALA A 239 5.05 -19.44 0.61
N TYR A 240 6.21 -18.77 0.40
CA TYR A 240 7.08 -18.20 1.43
C TYR A 240 6.90 -16.70 1.56
N HIS A 241 7.68 -16.06 2.46
CA HIS A 241 7.74 -14.60 2.56
C HIS A 241 8.20 -13.97 1.25
N ALA A 242 7.63 -12.81 0.87
CA ALA A 242 7.94 -12.10 -0.37
C ALA A 242 7.72 -12.95 -1.65
N PHE A 243 6.71 -13.81 -1.65
CA PHE A 243 6.37 -14.70 -2.76
C PHE A 243 6.05 -13.98 -4.07
N ASP A 244 5.77 -12.71 -4.04
CA ASP A 244 5.42 -11.87 -5.20
C ASP A 244 6.63 -11.19 -5.87
N PHE A 245 7.87 -11.41 -5.40
CA PHE A 245 9.07 -10.81 -5.98
C PHE A 245 9.80 -11.76 -6.93
N PRO A 246 9.75 -11.58 -8.29
CA PRO A 246 10.38 -12.47 -9.27
C PRO A 246 11.90 -12.63 -9.10
N ILE A 247 12.60 -11.62 -8.54
CA ILE A 247 14.04 -11.69 -8.25
C ILE A 247 14.40 -12.81 -7.25
N LEU A 248 13.40 -13.34 -6.53
CA LEU A 248 13.54 -14.44 -5.57
C LEU A 248 13.23 -15.82 -6.18
N ALA A 249 13.28 -15.97 -7.51
CA ALA A 249 12.92 -17.22 -8.21
C ALA A 249 13.67 -18.45 -7.69
N VAL A 250 14.97 -18.31 -7.37
CA VAL A 250 15.77 -19.40 -6.80
C VAL A 250 15.64 -19.54 -5.28
N GLY A 251 14.99 -18.57 -4.63
CA GLY A 251 14.92 -18.44 -3.19
C GLY A 251 16.24 -17.99 -2.56
N ARG A 252 16.16 -17.40 -1.37
CA ARG A 252 17.34 -17.05 -0.55
C ARG A 252 16.95 -16.91 0.92
N ARG A 253 17.95 -17.06 1.81
CA ARG A 253 17.80 -16.63 3.21
C ARG A 253 18.15 -15.15 3.36
N SER A 254 17.33 -14.44 4.15
CA SER A 254 17.56 -13.05 4.55
C SER A 254 17.17 -12.91 6.02
N PHE A 255 18.05 -12.37 6.86
CA PHE A 255 17.82 -12.25 8.31
C PHE A 255 17.35 -13.57 8.97
N GLY A 256 17.87 -14.73 8.51
CA GLY A 256 17.50 -16.05 9.02
C GLY A 256 16.26 -16.69 8.39
N HIS A 257 15.45 -15.92 7.65
CA HIS A 257 14.17 -16.35 7.06
C HIS A 257 14.31 -16.74 5.59
N TRP A 258 13.42 -17.63 5.11
CA TRP A 258 13.43 -18.08 3.72
C TRP A 258 12.48 -17.26 2.87
N LEU A 259 13.00 -16.61 1.84
CA LEU A 259 12.24 -15.83 0.86
C LEU A 259 12.30 -16.55 -0.48
N LYS A 260 11.13 -16.70 -1.13
CA LYS A 260 11.08 -17.37 -2.43
C LYS A 260 9.86 -16.88 -3.24
N TYR A 261 10.10 -16.58 -4.51
CA TYR A 261 9.04 -16.29 -5.48
C TYR A 261 8.19 -17.52 -5.76
N ASP A 262 6.87 -17.30 -5.81
CA ASP A 262 5.90 -18.29 -6.28
C ASP A 262 4.98 -17.61 -7.30
N ALA A 263 5.10 -18.04 -8.57
CA ALA A 263 4.40 -17.40 -9.68
C ALA A 263 2.87 -17.53 -9.54
N ALA A 264 2.36 -18.66 -9.06
CA ALA A 264 0.93 -18.88 -8.92
C ALA A 264 0.35 -18.03 -7.78
N ALA A 265 1.03 -18.01 -6.62
CA ALA A 265 0.66 -17.17 -5.49
C ALA A 265 0.74 -15.68 -5.85
N ALA A 266 1.80 -15.24 -6.55
CA ALA A 266 1.98 -13.87 -7.01
C ALA A 266 0.83 -13.43 -7.92
N GLN A 267 0.56 -14.17 -8.98
CA GLN A 267 -0.52 -13.86 -9.93
C GLN A 267 -1.89 -13.83 -9.24
N ARG A 268 -2.17 -14.82 -8.40
CA ARG A 268 -3.45 -14.89 -7.69
C ARG A 268 -3.61 -13.74 -6.70
N SER A 269 -2.58 -13.41 -5.95
CA SER A 269 -2.62 -12.30 -4.97
C SER A 269 -2.81 -10.95 -5.65
N GLU A 270 -2.17 -10.72 -6.80
CA GLU A 270 -2.37 -9.50 -7.59
C GLU A 270 -3.82 -9.35 -8.07
N LEU A 271 -4.43 -10.42 -8.57
CA LEU A 271 -5.84 -10.41 -8.98
C LEU A 271 -6.76 -10.15 -7.79
N GLU A 272 -6.53 -10.80 -6.64
CA GLU A 272 -7.35 -10.62 -5.44
C GLU A 272 -7.22 -9.21 -4.84
N ALA A 273 -6.00 -8.62 -4.85
CA ALA A 273 -5.79 -7.24 -4.42
C ALA A 273 -6.48 -6.24 -5.35
N ARG A 274 -6.36 -6.44 -6.68
CA ARG A 274 -7.04 -5.61 -7.68
C ARG A 274 -8.56 -5.65 -7.51
N ASP A 275 -9.15 -6.84 -7.43
CA ASP A 275 -10.60 -7.03 -7.35
C ASP A 275 -11.16 -6.49 -6.02
N PHE A 276 -10.40 -6.63 -4.94
CA PHE A 276 -10.71 -6.03 -3.65
C PHE A 276 -10.70 -4.50 -3.74
N LEU A 277 -9.64 -3.89 -4.26
CA LEU A 277 -9.56 -2.44 -4.42
C LEU A 277 -10.65 -1.90 -5.36
N ALA A 278 -10.92 -2.59 -6.47
CA ALA A 278 -12.00 -2.22 -7.38
C ALA A 278 -13.35 -2.19 -6.67
N THR A 279 -13.61 -3.17 -5.79
CA THR A 279 -14.85 -3.23 -5.00
C THR A 279 -14.92 -2.10 -3.96
N GLU A 280 -13.84 -1.83 -3.23
CA GLU A 280 -13.88 -0.89 -2.10
C GLU A 280 -13.73 0.57 -2.53
N LEU A 281 -13.02 0.85 -3.62
CA LEU A 281 -12.82 2.22 -4.12
C LEU A 281 -13.94 2.72 -5.06
N THR A 282 -14.93 1.87 -5.39
CA THR A 282 -16.11 2.29 -6.17
C THR A 282 -17.34 2.59 -5.29
N LYS A 283 -17.30 2.22 -4.03
CA LYS A 283 -18.35 2.52 -3.04
C LYS A 283 -18.14 3.97 -2.54
#